data_4a0c411b40c787c4961079477dc1beb9
#
_entry.id   4a0c411b40c787c4961079477dc1beb9
#
_cell.length_a   1.000
_cell.length_b   1.000
_cell.length_c   1.000
_cell.angle_alpha   90.00
_cell.angle_beta   90.00
_cell.angle_gamma   90.00
#
_symmetry.space_group_name_H-M   'P 1'
#
loop_
_entity.id
_entity.type
_entity.pdbx_description
1 polymer ?
#
loop_
_entity_poly.entity_id
_entity_poly.type
_entity_poly.pdbx_seq_one_letter_code
_entity_poly.pdbx_strand_id
1 'polypeptide(L)'
;DEVTIADTFKAAGYATGAFGKWHNGMQYPYHPNGRGFEEYYGFTSGHWGHYFDPVLEHNGALVRGSGFCVDDFTNKAMEFIEDSVKQDKPFFAYLPYNTPHSPMQVPDRFWKKFDGAELGMRNRDPKKENVQHTRAALAMCENVDWNVGRLLKKLRKLGVADNTIVVFFHDN
;
A
#
# COMPACT_ATOMS: atom_id res chain seq x y z
N ASP A 1 -7.17 -18.61 -15.23
CA ASP A 1 -8.17 -18.20 -16.23
C ASP A 1 -9.19 -17.16 -15.70
N GLU A 2 -9.00 -16.65 -14.45
CA GLU A 2 -9.89 -15.63 -13.91
C GLU A 2 -9.57 -14.25 -14.53
N VAL A 3 -10.63 -13.54 -14.89
CA VAL A 3 -10.57 -12.12 -15.24
C VAL A 3 -10.55 -11.32 -13.95
N THR A 4 -9.53 -10.49 -13.77
CA THR A 4 -9.43 -9.64 -12.57
C THR A 4 -10.23 -8.34 -12.74
N ILE A 5 -10.48 -7.68 -11.61
CA ILE A 5 -11.07 -6.34 -11.64
C ILE A 5 -10.18 -5.34 -12.42
N ALA A 6 -8.85 -5.50 -12.36
CA ALA A 6 -7.91 -4.66 -13.11
C ALA A 6 -8.01 -4.91 -14.63
N ASP A 7 -8.17 -6.18 -15.06
CA ASP A 7 -8.44 -6.49 -16.48
C ASP A 7 -9.72 -5.80 -16.96
N THR A 8 -10.76 -5.82 -16.13
CA THR A 8 -12.06 -5.18 -16.46
C THR A 8 -11.91 -3.67 -16.59
N PHE A 9 -11.25 -3.00 -15.64
CA PHE A 9 -11.02 -1.56 -15.72
C PHE A 9 -10.12 -1.18 -16.91
N LYS A 10 -9.08 -1.97 -17.17
CA LYS A 10 -8.21 -1.77 -18.34
C LYS A 10 -9.00 -1.88 -19.65
N ALA A 11 -9.84 -2.91 -19.78
CA ALA A 11 -10.72 -3.07 -20.96
C ALA A 11 -11.72 -1.92 -21.11
N ALA A 12 -12.12 -1.28 -20.02
CA ALA A 12 -12.98 -0.09 -20.01
C ALA A 12 -12.20 1.24 -20.26
N GLY A 13 -10.90 1.18 -20.54
CA GLY A 13 -10.09 2.35 -20.88
C GLY A 13 -9.48 3.08 -19.69
N TYR A 14 -9.53 2.52 -18.48
CA TYR A 14 -8.88 3.11 -17.30
C TYR A 14 -7.37 2.88 -17.35
N ALA A 15 -6.60 3.83 -16.83
CA ALA A 15 -5.25 3.58 -16.37
C ALA A 15 -5.31 2.68 -15.13
N THR A 16 -4.50 1.63 -15.06
CA THR A 16 -4.53 0.65 -13.96
C THR A 16 -3.17 0.55 -13.30
N GLY A 17 -3.11 0.77 -11.98
CA GLY A 17 -1.86 0.74 -11.22
C GLY A 17 -2.00 -0.03 -9.90
N ALA A 18 -0.95 -0.77 -9.51
CA ALA A 18 -0.84 -1.44 -8.22
C ALA A 18 0.44 -1.01 -7.49
N PHE A 19 0.33 -0.64 -6.21
CA PHE A 19 1.40 -0.02 -5.43
C PHE A 19 1.51 -0.68 -4.06
N GLY A 20 2.42 -1.64 -3.89
CA GLY A 20 2.61 -2.37 -2.65
C GLY A 20 2.86 -3.87 -2.80
N LYS A 21 2.38 -4.65 -1.81
CA LYS A 21 2.51 -6.10 -1.74
C LYS A 21 1.53 -6.79 -2.70
N TRP A 22 2.02 -7.72 -3.52
CA TRP A 22 1.15 -8.48 -4.44
C TRP A 22 0.71 -9.85 -3.87
N HIS A 23 1.62 -10.76 -3.63
CA HIS A 23 1.42 -12.12 -3.08
C HIS A 23 0.47 -13.04 -3.88
N ASN A 24 0.23 -12.78 -5.16
CA ASN A 24 -0.64 -13.60 -6.02
C ASN A 24 0.12 -14.23 -7.21
N GLY A 25 1.44 -14.33 -7.09
CA GLY A 25 2.34 -14.89 -8.10
C GLY A 25 3.40 -13.90 -8.55
N MET A 26 4.63 -14.41 -8.67
CA MET A 26 5.82 -13.59 -8.94
C MET A 26 6.16 -13.55 -10.44
N GLN A 27 5.65 -14.50 -11.22
CA GLN A 27 5.98 -14.66 -12.62
C GLN A 27 4.74 -14.46 -13.50
N TYR A 28 4.96 -14.03 -14.73
CA TYR A 28 3.91 -13.96 -15.73
C TYR A 28 3.30 -15.36 -15.98
N PRO A 29 1.98 -15.50 -16.12
CA PRO A 29 0.96 -14.45 -16.20
C PRO A 29 0.39 -13.96 -14.84
N TYR A 30 0.91 -14.44 -13.72
CA TYR A 30 0.40 -14.15 -12.36
C TYR A 30 0.99 -12.87 -11.76
N HIS A 31 2.04 -12.34 -12.37
CA HIS A 31 2.63 -11.05 -12.04
C HIS A 31 1.59 -9.91 -12.22
N PRO A 32 1.61 -8.83 -11.43
CA PRO A 32 0.63 -7.73 -11.57
C PRO A 32 0.45 -7.23 -13.01
N ASN A 33 1.54 -7.04 -13.76
CA ASN A 33 1.46 -6.63 -15.16
C ASN A 33 0.84 -7.69 -16.08
N GLY A 34 0.78 -8.95 -15.68
CA GLY A 34 0.05 -10.03 -16.35
C GLY A 34 -1.40 -10.16 -15.89
N ARG A 35 -1.84 -9.37 -14.90
CA ARG A 35 -3.16 -9.43 -14.24
C ARG A 35 -3.91 -8.09 -14.34
N GLY A 36 -3.70 -7.37 -15.43
CA GLY A 36 -4.46 -6.17 -15.78
C GLY A 36 -3.88 -4.85 -15.29
N PHE A 37 -2.80 -4.84 -14.51
CA PHE A 37 -2.16 -3.60 -14.08
C PHE A 37 -1.10 -3.15 -15.10
N GLU A 38 -1.24 -1.94 -15.63
CA GLU A 38 -0.27 -1.32 -16.56
C GLU A 38 0.93 -0.76 -15.83
N GLU A 39 0.71 -0.32 -14.59
CA GLU A 39 1.74 0.18 -13.68
C GLU A 39 1.81 -0.69 -12.43
N TYR A 40 3.02 -1.11 -12.06
CA TYR A 40 3.27 -1.84 -10.83
C TYR A 40 4.52 -1.31 -10.13
N TYR A 41 4.39 -0.98 -8.86
CA TYR A 41 5.50 -0.61 -7.99
C TYR A 41 5.34 -1.26 -6.62
N GLY A 42 6.25 -2.17 -6.24
CA GLY A 42 6.12 -2.89 -4.98
C GLY A 42 7.00 -4.12 -4.88
N PHE A 43 6.51 -5.15 -4.22
CA PHE A 43 7.14 -6.47 -4.16
C PHE A 43 6.11 -7.59 -4.34
N THR A 44 6.50 -8.63 -5.08
CA THR A 44 5.58 -9.71 -5.47
C THR A 44 5.52 -10.85 -4.48
N SER A 45 6.47 -10.95 -3.55
CA SER A 45 6.50 -11.98 -2.51
C SER A 45 5.47 -11.74 -1.40
N GLY A 46 5.14 -12.79 -0.65
CA GLY A 46 4.21 -12.71 0.50
C GLY A 46 4.80 -12.04 1.74
N HIS A 47 6.11 -11.89 1.80
CA HIS A 47 6.83 -11.31 2.92
C HIS A 47 8.02 -10.49 2.43
N TRP A 48 8.32 -9.38 3.13
CA TRP A 48 9.49 -8.55 2.86
C TRP A 48 10.22 -8.20 4.15
N GLY A 49 11.54 -8.35 4.15
CA GLY A 49 12.36 -8.23 5.36
C GLY A 49 12.75 -6.81 5.74
N HIS A 50 12.69 -5.88 4.79
CA HIS A 50 13.08 -4.49 4.99
C HIS A 50 12.01 -3.53 4.52
N TYR A 51 11.60 -2.59 5.40
CA TYR A 51 10.59 -1.59 5.09
C TYR A 51 11.17 -0.19 4.87
N PHE A 52 12.49 0.01 5.14
CA PHE A 52 13.19 1.25 4.85
C PHE A 52 14.15 1.07 3.68
N ASP A 53 14.05 1.92 2.68
CA ASP A 53 14.83 1.89 1.44
C ASP A 53 14.93 0.49 0.82
N PRO A 54 13.81 -0.25 0.73
CA PRO A 54 13.82 -1.64 0.28
C PRO A 54 14.21 -1.77 -1.19
N VAL A 55 14.72 -2.94 -1.58
CA VAL A 55 14.75 -3.30 -2.99
C VAL A 55 13.32 -3.66 -3.39
N LEU A 56 12.81 -3.01 -4.41
CA LEU A 56 11.46 -3.19 -4.93
C LEU A 56 11.51 -3.52 -6.41
N GLU A 57 10.35 -3.65 -7.00
CA GLU A 57 10.16 -3.83 -8.42
C GLU A 57 9.30 -2.70 -8.98
N HIS A 58 9.67 -2.23 -10.18
CA HIS A 58 8.90 -1.31 -10.98
C HIS A 58 8.74 -1.89 -12.39
N ASN A 59 7.56 -2.41 -12.71
CA ASN A 59 7.23 -3.00 -14.02
C ASN A 59 8.26 -4.04 -14.50
N GLY A 60 8.69 -4.97 -13.65
CA GLY A 60 9.66 -6.01 -13.96
C GLY A 60 11.12 -5.61 -13.74
N ALA A 61 11.44 -4.35 -13.49
CA ALA A 61 12.79 -3.89 -13.19
C ALA A 61 13.01 -3.72 -11.69
N LEU A 62 14.15 -4.21 -11.18
CA LEU A 62 14.52 -3.99 -9.78
C LEU A 62 14.90 -2.52 -9.57
N VAL A 63 14.34 -1.92 -8.54
CA VAL A 63 14.58 -0.53 -8.15
C VAL A 63 14.83 -0.44 -6.65
N ARG A 64 15.40 0.66 -6.20
CA ARG A 64 15.51 0.97 -4.77
C ARG A 64 14.38 1.91 -4.37
N GLY A 65 13.61 1.51 -3.34
CA GLY A 65 12.60 2.35 -2.73
C GLY A 65 13.24 3.52 -1.95
N SER A 66 12.42 4.46 -1.56
CA SER A 66 12.85 5.67 -0.85
C SER A 66 12.11 5.84 0.47
N GLY A 67 12.85 5.75 1.57
CA GLY A 67 12.30 5.87 2.92
C GLY A 67 11.44 4.68 3.32
N PHE A 68 10.36 4.94 4.06
CA PHE A 68 9.46 3.87 4.53
C PHE A 68 8.53 3.41 3.40
N CYS A 69 8.45 2.10 3.17
CA CYS A 69 7.81 1.52 1.98
C CYS A 69 6.34 1.94 1.78
N VAL A 70 5.54 2.05 2.84
CA VAL A 70 4.13 2.49 2.73
C VAL A 70 4.04 3.95 2.30
N ASP A 71 4.95 4.80 2.79
CA ASP A 71 5.03 6.21 2.36
C ASP A 71 5.41 6.28 0.88
N ASP A 72 6.34 5.44 0.43
CA ASP A 72 6.83 5.38 -0.94
C ASP A 72 5.76 4.84 -1.91
N PHE A 73 5.09 3.75 -1.55
CA PHE A 73 3.94 3.22 -2.32
C PHE A 73 2.86 4.28 -2.51
N THR A 74 2.55 5.02 -1.46
CA THR A 74 1.57 6.11 -1.52
C THR A 74 2.04 7.25 -2.42
N ASN A 75 3.34 7.60 -2.38
CA ASN A 75 3.91 8.60 -3.28
C ASN A 75 3.74 8.18 -4.74
N LYS A 76 4.10 6.94 -5.07
CA LYS A 76 3.98 6.39 -6.43
C LYS A 76 2.52 6.33 -6.91
N ALA A 77 1.60 5.93 -6.03
CA ALA A 77 0.18 5.96 -6.35
C ALA A 77 -0.33 7.39 -6.61
N MET A 78 0.12 8.37 -5.82
CA MET A 78 -0.27 9.77 -6.03
C MET A 78 0.32 10.37 -7.31
N GLU A 79 1.55 9.97 -7.70
CA GLU A 79 2.16 10.32 -9.00
C GLU A 79 1.32 9.74 -10.15
N PHE A 80 1.01 8.46 -10.10
CA PHE A 80 0.19 7.76 -11.10
C PHE A 80 -1.19 8.41 -11.27
N ILE A 81 -1.88 8.72 -10.16
CA ILE A 81 -3.20 9.38 -10.19
C ILE A 81 -3.08 10.76 -10.82
N GLU A 82 -2.08 11.55 -10.43
CA GLU A 82 -1.86 12.89 -10.99
C GLU A 82 -1.61 12.83 -12.50
N ASP A 83 -0.82 11.89 -12.96
CA ASP A 83 -0.50 11.73 -14.38
C ASP A 83 -1.71 11.22 -15.17
N SER A 84 -2.54 10.36 -14.59
CA SER A 84 -3.80 9.93 -15.19
C SER A 84 -4.77 11.12 -15.37
N VAL A 85 -4.91 11.96 -14.33
CA VAL A 85 -5.76 13.17 -14.39
C VAL A 85 -5.24 14.16 -15.42
N LYS A 86 -3.92 14.40 -15.52
CA LYS A 86 -3.33 15.27 -16.55
C LYS A 86 -3.62 14.80 -17.99
N GLN A 87 -3.76 13.48 -18.17
CA GLN A 87 -4.06 12.85 -19.45
C GLN A 87 -5.56 12.71 -19.72
N ASP A 88 -6.40 13.24 -18.83
CA ASP A 88 -7.87 13.09 -18.88
C ASP A 88 -8.31 11.61 -18.96
N LYS A 89 -7.57 10.73 -18.27
CA LYS A 89 -7.79 9.29 -18.26
C LYS A 89 -8.35 8.86 -16.91
N PRO A 90 -9.47 8.12 -16.86
CA PRO A 90 -9.94 7.53 -15.60
C PRO A 90 -8.91 6.54 -15.08
N PHE A 91 -8.84 6.35 -13.77
CA PHE A 91 -7.84 5.48 -13.15
C PHE A 91 -8.45 4.47 -12.18
N PHE A 92 -7.78 3.33 -12.08
CA PHE A 92 -7.96 2.32 -11.04
C PHE A 92 -6.62 2.13 -10.32
N ALA A 93 -6.53 2.60 -9.09
CA ALA A 93 -5.33 2.49 -8.26
C ALA A 93 -5.57 1.52 -7.09
N TYR A 94 -4.79 0.45 -7.03
CA TYR A 94 -4.80 -0.55 -5.97
C TYR A 94 -3.58 -0.39 -5.08
N LEU A 95 -3.79 -0.14 -3.78
CA LEU A 95 -2.73 0.10 -2.80
C LEU A 95 -2.72 -1.01 -1.73
N PRO A 96 -2.19 -2.19 -2.02
CA PRO A 96 -2.10 -3.30 -1.08
C PRO A 96 -0.94 -3.06 -0.11
N TYR A 97 -1.18 -2.30 0.95
CA TYR A 97 -0.18 -2.05 1.97
C TYR A 97 0.22 -3.34 2.69
N ASN A 98 1.52 -3.47 2.97
CA ASN A 98 2.08 -4.63 3.65
C ASN A 98 2.04 -4.52 5.18
N THR A 99 1.71 -3.38 5.73
CA THR A 99 1.61 -3.15 7.18
C THR A 99 0.16 -3.32 7.66
N PRO A 100 -0.04 -3.76 8.89
CA PRO A 100 0.92 -3.95 9.99
C PRO A 100 1.57 -5.34 10.07
N HIS A 101 1.80 -6.04 8.96
CA HIS A 101 2.53 -7.31 8.96
C HIS A 101 3.99 -7.14 9.42
N SER A 102 4.57 -8.18 10.03
CA SER A 102 6.01 -8.20 10.40
C SER A 102 6.94 -8.12 9.17
N PRO A 103 8.17 -7.58 9.32
CA PRO A 103 8.80 -7.12 10.56
C PRO A 103 8.18 -5.83 11.09
N MET A 104 8.22 -5.66 12.43
CA MET A 104 7.59 -4.53 13.11
C MET A 104 8.46 -3.28 12.98
N GLN A 105 8.55 -2.74 11.79
CA GLN A 105 9.31 -1.54 11.44
C GLN A 105 8.35 -0.39 11.14
N VAL A 106 8.60 0.76 11.75
CA VAL A 106 7.76 1.95 11.57
C VAL A 106 8.61 3.20 11.78
N PRO A 107 8.35 4.31 11.08
CA PRO A 107 9.08 5.55 11.31
C PRO A 107 8.89 6.11 12.72
N ASP A 108 9.96 6.64 13.32
CA ASP A 108 10.00 7.17 14.69
C ASP A 108 8.86 8.14 14.99
N ARG A 109 8.45 8.96 14.01
CA ARG A 109 7.36 9.93 14.20
C ARG A 109 6.02 9.31 14.56
N PHE A 110 5.80 8.03 14.18
CA PHE A 110 4.60 7.27 14.57
C PHE A 110 4.87 6.46 15.82
N TRP A 111 6.06 5.84 15.94
CA TRP A 111 6.45 5.07 17.11
C TRP A 111 6.33 5.88 18.40
N LYS A 112 6.83 7.13 18.41
CA LYS A 112 6.83 8.01 19.59
C LYS A 112 5.46 8.24 20.23
N LYS A 113 4.36 8.07 19.50
CA LYS A 113 3.00 8.16 20.05
C LYS A 113 2.63 6.98 20.94
N PHE A 114 3.24 5.83 20.70
CA PHE A 114 2.93 4.56 21.36
C PHE A 114 4.04 4.08 22.30
N ASP A 115 5.20 4.71 22.24
CA ASP A 115 6.31 4.39 23.14
C ASP A 115 5.93 4.73 24.57
N GLY A 116 5.95 3.71 25.45
CA GLY A 116 5.49 3.83 26.82
C GLY A 116 3.96 3.88 27.03
N ALA A 117 3.15 3.92 25.96
CA ALA A 117 1.69 3.99 26.08
C ALA A 117 1.10 2.76 26.81
N GLU A 118 0.14 3.00 27.72
CA GLU A 118 -0.67 1.92 28.28
C GLU A 118 -1.72 1.48 27.27
N LEU A 119 -1.81 0.16 27.05
CA LEU A 119 -2.76 -0.42 26.10
C LEU A 119 -3.96 -1.00 26.85
N GLY A 120 -5.16 -0.53 26.53
CA GLY A 120 -6.40 -1.03 27.10
C GLY A 120 -6.80 -2.42 26.55
N MET A 121 -6.44 -2.73 25.31
CA MET A 121 -6.66 -4.06 24.74
C MET A 121 -5.44 -4.93 24.95
N ARG A 122 -5.68 -6.18 25.27
CA ARG A 122 -4.67 -7.16 25.63
C ARG A 122 -4.87 -8.45 24.84
N ASN A 123 -3.79 -9.20 24.69
CA ASN A 123 -3.88 -10.56 24.19
C ASN A 123 -4.85 -11.38 25.04
N ARG A 124 -5.58 -12.31 24.44
CA ARG A 124 -6.47 -13.22 25.15
C ARG A 124 -5.77 -14.02 26.26
N ASP A 125 -4.49 -14.33 26.06
CA ASP A 125 -3.59 -14.90 27.06
C ASP A 125 -2.54 -13.82 27.45
N PRO A 126 -2.66 -13.16 28.61
CA PRO A 126 -1.73 -12.10 29.02
C PRO A 126 -0.27 -12.54 29.09
N LYS A 127 0.00 -13.83 29.30
CA LYS A 127 1.38 -14.36 29.35
C LYS A 127 2.04 -14.43 27.99
N LYS A 128 1.25 -14.40 26.91
CA LYS A 128 1.75 -14.42 25.51
C LYS A 128 1.79 -13.03 24.90
N GLU A 129 1.40 -12.00 25.65
CA GLU A 129 1.40 -10.65 25.12
C GLU A 129 2.80 -10.11 24.93
N ASN A 130 3.05 -9.58 23.74
CA ASN A 130 4.23 -8.77 23.43
C ASN A 130 3.80 -7.32 23.24
N VAL A 131 3.86 -6.55 24.32
CA VAL A 131 3.39 -5.15 24.35
C VAL A 131 4.15 -4.28 23.32
N GLN A 132 5.44 -4.49 23.15
CA GLN A 132 6.23 -3.73 22.17
C GLN A 132 5.79 -4.03 20.74
N HIS A 133 5.51 -5.31 20.44
CA HIS A 133 4.98 -5.71 19.15
C HIS A 133 3.61 -5.08 18.88
N THR A 134 2.72 -5.06 19.86
CA THR A 134 1.40 -4.44 19.74
C THR A 134 1.50 -2.92 19.55
N ARG A 135 2.38 -2.25 20.29
CA ARG A 135 2.65 -0.81 20.10
C ARG A 135 3.16 -0.51 18.69
N ALA A 136 4.08 -1.33 18.18
CA ALA A 136 4.60 -1.18 16.82
C ALA A 136 3.49 -1.39 15.77
N ALA A 137 2.63 -2.39 15.95
CA ALA A 137 1.47 -2.60 15.06
C ALA A 137 0.53 -1.39 15.04
N LEU A 138 0.21 -0.81 16.20
CA LEU A 138 -0.60 0.41 16.30
C LEU A 138 0.07 1.61 15.61
N ALA A 139 1.38 1.77 15.79
CA ALA A 139 2.15 2.82 15.11
C ALA A 139 2.15 2.63 13.58
N MET A 140 2.20 1.39 13.10
CA MET A 140 2.07 1.07 11.68
C MET A 140 0.67 1.38 11.15
N CYS A 141 -0.40 1.10 11.91
CA CYS A 141 -1.76 1.49 11.57
C CYS A 141 -1.92 3.02 11.48
N GLU A 142 -1.31 3.76 12.41
CA GLU A 142 -1.26 5.23 12.37
C GLU A 142 -0.56 5.75 11.10
N ASN A 143 0.51 5.08 10.65
CA ASN A 143 1.16 5.41 9.40
C ASN A 143 0.24 5.14 8.18
N VAL A 144 -0.51 4.04 8.19
CA VAL A 144 -1.49 3.75 7.13
C VAL A 144 -2.56 4.84 7.08
N ASP A 145 -3.16 5.19 8.23
CA ASP A 145 -4.17 6.26 8.31
C ASP A 145 -3.64 7.59 7.78
N TRP A 146 -2.41 7.97 8.17
CA TRP A 146 -1.77 9.18 7.69
C TRP A 146 -1.58 9.16 6.16
N ASN A 147 -1.19 8.02 5.58
CA ASN A 147 -1.01 7.86 4.13
C ASN A 147 -2.36 7.92 3.38
N VAL A 148 -3.40 7.28 3.89
CA VAL A 148 -4.76 7.41 3.36
C VAL A 148 -5.21 8.87 3.39
N GLY A 149 -4.96 9.59 4.49
CA GLY A 149 -5.23 11.02 4.59
C GLY A 149 -4.51 11.87 3.54
N ARG A 150 -3.25 11.53 3.18
CA ARG A 150 -2.49 12.18 2.11
C ARG A 150 -3.14 11.94 0.74
N LEU A 151 -3.52 10.70 0.47
CA LEU A 151 -4.18 10.31 -0.78
C LEU A 151 -5.51 11.06 -0.95
N LEU A 152 -6.35 11.10 0.07
CA LEU A 152 -7.62 11.83 0.04
C LEU A 152 -7.42 13.33 -0.18
N LYS A 153 -6.39 13.94 0.44
CA LYS A 153 -6.02 15.34 0.18
C LYS A 153 -5.56 15.54 -1.26
N LYS A 154 -4.82 14.59 -1.83
CA LYS A 154 -4.37 14.65 -3.23
C LYS A 154 -5.56 14.62 -4.19
N LEU A 155 -6.54 13.72 -4.00
CA LEU A 155 -7.76 13.66 -4.81
C LEU A 155 -8.55 14.98 -4.79
N ARG A 156 -8.70 15.59 -3.61
CA ARG A 156 -9.35 16.92 -3.47
C ARG A 156 -8.55 17.99 -4.22
N LYS A 157 -7.22 18.02 -4.08
CA LYS A 157 -6.36 19.00 -4.75
C LYS A 157 -6.45 18.88 -6.28
N LEU A 158 -6.61 17.69 -6.79
CA LEU A 158 -6.78 17.42 -8.23
C LEU A 158 -8.21 17.68 -8.73
N GLY A 159 -9.16 17.98 -7.85
CA GLY A 159 -10.57 18.24 -8.22
C GLY A 159 -11.35 16.99 -8.63
N VAL A 160 -10.87 15.80 -8.30
CA VAL A 160 -11.50 14.52 -8.71
C VAL A 160 -12.14 13.76 -7.56
N ALA A 161 -12.10 14.29 -6.33
CA ALA A 161 -12.57 13.57 -5.14
C ALA A 161 -14.07 13.20 -5.24
N ASP A 162 -14.91 14.08 -5.76
CA ASP A 162 -16.36 13.85 -5.87
C ASP A 162 -16.75 12.87 -7.01
N ASN A 163 -15.78 12.55 -7.87
CA ASN A 163 -15.93 11.57 -8.96
C ASN A 163 -14.99 10.36 -8.77
N THR A 164 -14.60 10.08 -7.53
CA THR A 164 -13.71 8.95 -7.20
C THR A 164 -14.33 8.11 -6.09
N ILE A 165 -14.54 6.82 -6.35
CA ILE A 165 -14.93 5.86 -5.32
C ILE A 165 -13.67 5.42 -4.60
N VAL A 166 -13.64 5.59 -3.27
CA VAL A 166 -12.56 5.12 -2.41
C VAL A 166 -13.08 3.96 -1.57
N VAL A 167 -12.43 2.80 -1.69
CA VAL A 167 -12.76 1.61 -0.91
C VAL A 167 -11.59 1.28 0.01
N PHE A 168 -11.85 1.17 1.31
CA PHE A 168 -10.87 0.72 2.30
C PHE A 168 -11.36 -0.59 2.91
N PHE A 169 -10.51 -1.59 2.92
CA PHE A 169 -10.79 -2.90 3.52
C PHE A 169 -9.50 -3.56 4.01
N HIS A 170 -9.64 -4.58 4.82
CA HIS A 170 -8.54 -5.42 5.33
C HIS A 170 -8.90 -6.90 5.13
N ASP A 171 -7.89 -7.74 5.16
CA ASP A 171 -8.03 -9.18 4.91
C ASP A 171 -8.26 -10.03 6.19
N ASN A 172 -8.13 -9.43 7.38
CA ASN A 172 -8.37 -10.10 8.67
C ASN A 172 -9.53 -9.49 9.45
#